data_3b1d041dac7dc4d5b895ebbf30790b76
#
_entry.id   3b1d041dac7dc4d5b895ebbf30790b76
#
_cell.length_a   1.000
_cell.length_b   1.000
_cell.length_c   1.000
_cell.angle_alpha   90.00
_cell.angle_beta   90.00
_cell.angle_gamma   90.00
#
_symmetry.space_group_name_H-M   'P 1'
#
loop_
_entity.id
_entity.type
_entity.pdbx_description
1 polymer ?
#
loop_
_entity_poly.entity_id
_entity_poly.type
_entity_poly.pdbx_seq_one_letter_code
_entity_poly.pdbx_strand_id
1 'polypeptide(L)'
;MEQIIKELRNEFNKRKDDLQEQNIKIHIITNTFLKYFGYDTDKCVYEVSTGKGYCDMLVPTLGDNALVIEVKTGKLPLRMKDIGQIKNYANSKEQRFGVLTNGYEYILLDFQISSSPVFKGTSFDSNVVFWFNIFRSRGDGLTELKYFKYLSFENLLKKQSSLFYCDIAQYREWKREQSMKPVSWNTYRCTLFQFFDFYSNKVLYKEPFEKQGKRAYETLGMNNIKEFLKDKKRNPENLSIETINNNCTHIYNMLYELKKHGKIDYICLDDSRKQNLIEYSDLDPKKQYDIITTEDVKSIIRFLKQRRNATRNIVLFLLTVTLGLERSQLLKLNWDNFDDNFKYIIIDGRKIELCYVLRKYITQLSKERKNKQMKSPNVFQLYYNKKYKPMREWNVNDVFNDFSKITNDEKWKNYSPKYVRSCLIKTLFASGYSIDDIIYITGIDIKNLANLIDTSDIIYREVKKVSWKQLYNGILCTNGTEF
;
A
#
# COMPACT_ATOMS: atom_id res chain seq x y z
N MET A 1 -5.34 22.85 -8.70
CA MET A 1 -5.87 21.88 -7.72
C MET A 1 -5.66 22.32 -6.28
N GLU A 2 -4.48 22.79 -5.91
CA GLU A 2 -4.23 23.33 -4.55
C GLU A 2 -5.12 24.51 -4.18
N GLN A 3 -5.42 25.39 -5.14
CA GLN A 3 -6.28 26.54 -4.93
C GLN A 3 -7.70 26.14 -4.47
N ILE A 4 -8.37 25.23 -5.19
CA ILE A 4 -9.74 24.80 -4.81
C ILE A 4 -9.75 24.12 -3.43
N ILE A 5 -8.75 23.30 -3.14
CA ILE A 5 -8.64 22.65 -1.82
C ILE A 5 -8.48 23.70 -0.72
N LYS A 6 -7.70 24.76 -0.97
CA LYS A 6 -7.54 25.88 -0.04
C LYS A 6 -8.85 26.64 0.14
N GLU A 7 -9.57 26.91 -0.94
CA GLU A 7 -10.87 27.58 -0.90
C GLU A 7 -11.91 26.76 -0.13
N LEU A 8 -12.03 25.46 -0.42
CA LEU A 8 -12.94 24.56 0.31
C LEU A 8 -12.61 24.51 1.81
N ARG A 9 -11.33 24.45 2.16
CA ARG A 9 -10.89 24.50 3.57
C ARG A 9 -11.27 25.82 4.24
N ASN A 10 -11.10 26.93 3.53
CA ASN A 10 -11.44 28.24 4.04
C ASN A 10 -12.96 28.38 4.26
N GLU A 11 -13.75 27.96 3.28
CA GLU A 11 -15.22 28.01 3.38
C GLU A 11 -15.75 27.11 4.48
N PHE A 12 -15.18 25.92 4.66
CA PHE A 12 -15.49 25.02 5.76
C PHE A 12 -15.13 25.63 7.12
N ASN A 13 -13.93 26.22 7.23
CA ASN A 13 -13.45 26.82 8.47
C ASN A 13 -14.23 28.08 8.87
N LYS A 14 -14.70 28.89 7.91
CA LYS A 14 -15.57 30.04 8.19
C LYS A 14 -16.89 29.65 8.84
N ARG A 15 -17.34 28.40 8.67
CA ARG A 15 -18.63 27.90 9.14
C ARG A 15 -18.51 26.84 10.24
N LYS A 16 -17.39 26.79 10.94
CA LYS A 16 -17.15 25.79 11.99
C LYS A 16 -18.24 25.72 13.05
N ASP A 17 -18.91 26.84 13.32
CA ASP A 17 -19.95 26.92 14.33
C ASP A 17 -21.33 26.51 13.80
N ASP A 18 -21.49 26.46 12.48
CA ASP A 18 -22.75 26.08 11.83
C ASP A 18 -22.52 25.15 10.61
N LEU A 19 -22.17 23.90 10.91
CA LEU A 19 -21.90 22.83 9.95
C LEU A 19 -23.15 21.98 9.65
N GLN A 20 -24.31 22.63 9.57
CA GLN A 20 -25.55 21.96 9.16
C GLN A 20 -25.55 21.67 7.66
N GLU A 21 -26.30 20.65 7.25
CA GLU A 21 -26.38 20.17 5.86
C GLU A 21 -26.72 21.29 4.88
N GLN A 22 -27.69 22.15 5.23
CA GLN A 22 -28.12 23.25 4.37
C GLN A 22 -27.03 24.27 4.10
N ASN A 23 -26.22 24.64 5.10
CA ASN A 23 -25.13 25.59 4.93
C ASN A 23 -23.97 24.99 4.12
N ILE A 24 -23.68 23.70 4.31
CA ILE A 24 -22.70 22.97 3.50
C ILE A 24 -23.20 22.92 2.05
N LYS A 25 -24.45 22.55 1.82
CA LYS A 25 -25.09 22.45 0.50
C LYS A 25 -24.94 23.76 -0.29
N ILE A 26 -25.33 24.90 0.30
CA ILE A 26 -25.33 26.20 -0.38
C ILE A 26 -23.90 26.72 -0.57
N HIS A 27 -23.14 26.83 0.50
CA HIS A 27 -21.91 27.63 0.49
C HIS A 27 -20.69 26.82 0.03
N ILE A 28 -20.60 25.57 0.42
CA ILE A 28 -19.42 24.75 0.12
C ILE A 28 -19.65 23.99 -1.20
N ILE A 29 -20.79 23.32 -1.33
CA ILE A 29 -21.04 22.47 -2.51
C ILE A 29 -21.46 23.32 -3.70
N THR A 30 -22.56 24.07 -3.62
CA THR A 30 -23.08 24.82 -4.77
C THR A 30 -22.15 25.97 -5.16
N ASN A 31 -21.81 26.85 -4.21
CA ASN A 31 -21.09 28.09 -4.53
C ASN A 31 -19.59 27.90 -4.71
N THR A 32 -18.98 26.83 -4.18
CA THR A 32 -17.54 26.63 -4.27
C THR A 32 -17.20 25.41 -5.12
N PHE A 33 -17.60 24.19 -4.70
CA PHE A 33 -17.22 22.94 -5.36
C PHE A 33 -17.76 22.86 -6.78
N LEU A 34 -19.09 22.96 -6.99
CA LEU A 34 -19.71 22.78 -8.30
C LEU A 34 -19.27 23.85 -9.30
N LYS A 35 -19.26 25.13 -8.87
CA LYS A 35 -18.81 26.24 -9.74
C LYS A 35 -17.36 26.06 -10.19
N TYR A 36 -16.45 25.74 -9.26
CA TYR A 36 -15.04 25.54 -9.60
C TYR A 36 -14.85 24.37 -10.56
N PHE A 37 -15.59 23.30 -10.38
CA PHE A 37 -15.50 22.12 -11.22
C PHE A 37 -16.34 22.18 -12.51
N GLY A 38 -16.90 23.32 -12.85
CA GLY A 38 -17.54 23.58 -14.14
C GLY A 38 -18.92 22.97 -14.30
N TYR A 39 -19.61 22.66 -13.20
CA TYR A 39 -21.00 22.25 -13.23
C TYR A 39 -21.94 23.47 -13.35
N ASP A 40 -23.04 23.31 -14.08
CA ASP A 40 -24.07 24.33 -14.24
C ASP A 40 -24.93 24.39 -12.97
N THR A 41 -24.62 25.34 -12.09
CA THR A 41 -25.32 25.47 -10.80
C THR A 41 -26.72 26.04 -10.93
N ASP A 42 -27.03 26.76 -12.04
CA ASP A 42 -28.32 27.39 -12.26
C ASP A 42 -29.38 26.36 -12.64
N LYS A 43 -28.95 25.20 -13.15
CA LYS A 43 -29.82 24.07 -13.50
C LYS A 43 -29.94 23.02 -12.40
N CYS A 44 -29.29 23.20 -11.26
CA CYS A 44 -29.40 22.25 -10.16
C CYS A 44 -30.83 22.20 -9.61
N VAL A 45 -31.32 20.97 -9.39
CA VAL A 45 -32.63 20.74 -8.76
C VAL A 45 -32.40 20.26 -7.34
N TYR A 46 -33.02 20.91 -6.37
CA TYR A 46 -32.86 20.63 -4.95
C TYR A 46 -34.08 19.87 -4.40
N GLU A 47 -33.84 19.08 -3.33
CA GLU A 47 -34.88 18.34 -2.59
C GLU A 47 -35.77 17.50 -3.53
N VAL A 48 -35.15 16.71 -4.38
CA VAL A 48 -35.85 15.92 -5.41
C VAL A 48 -36.48 14.68 -4.80
N SER A 49 -37.80 14.54 -4.93
CA SER A 49 -38.53 13.34 -4.46
C SER A 49 -38.08 12.09 -5.25
N THR A 50 -37.79 11.02 -4.52
CA THR A 50 -37.34 9.73 -5.07
C THR A 50 -38.32 8.59 -4.81
N GLY A 51 -39.50 8.88 -4.24
CA GLY A 51 -40.48 7.87 -3.80
C GLY A 51 -40.10 7.15 -2.50
N LYS A 52 -38.84 7.25 -2.06
CA LYS A 52 -38.32 6.69 -0.80
C LYS A 52 -37.64 7.74 0.10
N GLY A 53 -37.87 9.01 -0.20
CA GLY A 53 -37.27 10.15 0.48
C GLY A 53 -36.88 11.25 -0.53
N TYR A 54 -36.10 12.19 -0.08
CA TYR A 54 -35.63 13.32 -0.89
C TYR A 54 -34.11 13.22 -1.07
N CYS A 55 -33.66 13.36 -2.32
CA CYS A 55 -32.26 13.57 -2.67
C CYS A 55 -31.95 15.07 -2.52
N ASP A 56 -30.81 15.38 -1.90
CA ASP A 56 -30.43 16.78 -1.67
C ASP A 56 -30.29 17.60 -2.95
N MET A 57 -29.61 17.04 -3.96
CA MET A 57 -29.38 17.72 -5.23
C MET A 57 -29.26 16.73 -6.39
N LEU A 58 -29.86 17.10 -7.52
CA LEU A 58 -29.54 16.57 -8.84
C LEU A 58 -28.90 17.69 -9.66
N VAL A 59 -27.66 17.43 -10.10
CA VAL A 59 -26.88 18.33 -10.93
C VAL A 59 -26.96 17.83 -12.37
N PRO A 60 -27.69 18.49 -13.27
CA PRO A 60 -27.81 18.07 -14.65
C PRO A 60 -26.44 17.96 -15.32
N THR A 61 -26.31 16.97 -16.18
CA THR A 61 -25.10 16.70 -16.93
C THR A 61 -25.37 16.68 -18.43
N LEU A 62 -24.87 15.74 -19.18
CA LEU A 62 -25.11 15.64 -20.60
C LEU A 62 -26.33 14.73 -20.86
N GLY A 63 -27.29 15.22 -21.68
CA GLY A 63 -28.54 14.53 -21.95
C GLY A 63 -29.43 14.46 -20.70
N ASP A 64 -30.11 13.34 -20.48
CA ASP A 64 -31.00 13.09 -19.34
C ASP A 64 -30.25 12.62 -18.07
N ASN A 65 -28.91 12.63 -18.11
CA ASN A 65 -28.12 12.21 -16.99
C ASN A 65 -27.91 13.34 -15.97
N ALA A 66 -27.80 12.98 -14.71
CA ALA A 66 -27.47 13.90 -13.63
C ALA A 66 -26.47 13.26 -12.64
N LEU A 67 -25.71 14.11 -11.96
CA LEU A 67 -24.91 13.73 -10.82
C LEU A 67 -25.78 13.86 -9.57
N VAL A 68 -25.95 12.76 -8.85
CA VAL A 68 -26.65 12.75 -7.55
C VAL A 68 -25.72 13.25 -6.47
N ILE A 69 -26.12 14.26 -5.70
CA ILE A 69 -25.32 14.71 -4.55
C ILE A 69 -26.15 14.56 -3.28
N GLU A 70 -25.54 13.93 -2.30
CA GLU A 70 -26.06 13.81 -0.94
C GLU A 70 -25.12 14.50 0.03
N VAL A 71 -25.64 15.41 0.82
CA VAL A 71 -24.89 16.23 1.77
C VAL A 71 -25.20 15.75 3.19
N LYS A 72 -24.19 15.66 4.03
CA LYS A 72 -24.31 15.31 5.44
C LYS A 72 -23.74 16.44 6.31
N THR A 73 -24.14 16.46 7.57
CA THR A 73 -23.61 17.42 8.53
C THR A 73 -22.07 17.32 8.61
N GLY A 74 -21.40 18.46 8.60
CA GLY A 74 -19.94 18.55 8.73
C GLY A 74 -19.39 18.24 10.14
N LYS A 75 -20.28 17.98 11.10
CA LYS A 75 -19.89 17.68 12.49
C LYS A 75 -19.34 16.26 12.66
N LEU A 76 -19.68 15.35 11.76
CA LEU A 76 -19.31 13.94 11.85
C LEU A 76 -18.66 13.46 10.53
N PRO A 77 -17.72 12.50 10.60
CA PRO A 77 -17.20 11.84 9.40
C PRO A 77 -18.31 11.05 8.69
N LEU A 78 -18.16 10.90 7.37
CA LEU A 78 -19.06 10.09 6.56
C LEU A 78 -18.98 8.61 6.99
N ARG A 79 -20.12 7.91 6.87
CA ARG A 79 -20.24 6.50 7.26
C ARG A 79 -20.74 5.68 6.09
N MET A 80 -20.37 4.39 6.05
CA MET A 80 -20.78 3.46 5.00
C MET A 80 -22.32 3.37 4.83
N LYS A 81 -23.09 3.52 5.90
CA LYS A 81 -24.56 3.53 5.81
C LYS A 81 -25.09 4.69 4.96
N ASP A 82 -24.37 5.82 4.94
CA ASP A 82 -24.78 7.00 4.18
C ASP A 82 -24.68 6.74 2.66
N ILE A 83 -23.80 5.83 2.22
CA ILE A 83 -23.71 5.35 0.83
C ILE A 83 -24.97 4.59 0.40
N GLY A 84 -25.58 3.84 1.30
CA GLY A 84 -26.84 3.13 1.02
C GLY A 84 -27.98 4.08 0.66
N GLN A 85 -28.05 5.23 1.30
CA GLN A 85 -29.07 6.24 1.03
C GLN A 85 -28.91 6.82 -0.37
N ILE A 86 -27.72 7.34 -0.72
CA ILE A 86 -27.48 7.93 -2.04
C ILE A 86 -27.61 6.89 -3.17
N LYS A 87 -27.24 5.64 -2.93
CA LYS A 87 -27.45 4.53 -3.89
C LYS A 87 -28.94 4.32 -4.20
N ASN A 88 -29.80 4.36 -3.19
CA ASN A 88 -31.24 4.22 -3.39
C ASN A 88 -31.78 5.38 -4.22
N TYR A 89 -31.29 6.60 -4.00
CA TYR A 89 -31.71 7.76 -4.76
C TYR A 89 -31.25 7.69 -6.22
N ALA A 90 -29.98 7.33 -6.44
CA ALA A 90 -29.44 7.18 -7.78
C ALA A 90 -30.18 6.09 -8.58
N ASN A 91 -30.48 4.95 -7.97
CA ASN A 91 -31.24 3.88 -8.62
C ASN A 91 -32.66 4.32 -8.98
N SER A 92 -33.36 5.08 -8.09
CA SER A 92 -34.70 5.55 -8.37
C SER A 92 -34.78 6.61 -9.49
N LYS A 93 -33.67 7.25 -9.80
CA LYS A 93 -33.51 8.25 -10.87
C LYS A 93 -32.68 7.72 -12.04
N GLU A 94 -32.35 6.45 -12.05
CA GLU A 94 -31.55 5.79 -13.09
C GLU A 94 -30.19 6.48 -13.35
N GLN A 95 -29.60 7.07 -12.28
CA GLN A 95 -28.36 7.80 -12.40
C GLN A 95 -27.13 6.92 -12.07
N ARG A 96 -26.07 7.08 -12.87
CA ARG A 96 -24.84 6.32 -12.71
C ARG A 96 -23.95 6.82 -11.58
N PHE A 97 -23.80 8.15 -11.45
CA PHE A 97 -22.80 8.73 -10.55
C PHE A 97 -23.46 9.44 -9.36
N GLY A 98 -22.77 9.33 -8.21
CA GLY A 98 -23.12 10.09 -7.03
C GLY A 98 -21.91 10.65 -6.31
N VAL A 99 -22.08 11.79 -5.65
CA VAL A 99 -21.12 12.35 -4.71
C VAL A 99 -21.76 12.47 -3.34
N LEU A 100 -21.20 11.74 -2.38
CA LEU A 100 -21.56 11.86 -0.98
C LEU A 100 -20.53 12.78 -0.30
N THR A 101 -21.00 13.80 0.42
CA THR A 101 -20.11 14.77 1.06
C THR A 101 -20.66 15.30 2.38
N ASN A 102 -19.75 15.73 3.26
CA ASN A 102 -20.05 16.49 4.47
C ASN A 102 -19.27 17.83 4.50
N GLY A 103 -18.84 18.30 3.32
CA GLY A 103 -18.09 19.53 3.13
C GLY A 103 -16.57 19.40 3.31
N TYR A 104 -16.07 18.37 3.99
CA TYR A 104 -14.63 18.10 4.08
C TYR A 104 -14.23 16.72 3.60
N GLU A 105 -15.14 15.78 3.51
CA GLU A 105 -14.97 14.49 2.82
C GLU A 105 -15.83 14.48 1.55
N TYR A 106 -15.28 13.87 0.49
CA TYR A 106 -15.92 13.75 -0.82
C TYR A 106 -15.72 12.32 -1.33
N ILE A 107 -16.83 11.61 -1.52
CA ILE A 107 -16.82 10.23 -2.03
C ILE A 107 -17.50 10.22 -3.39
N LEU A 108 -16.75 9.90 -4.45
CA LEU A 108 -17.33 9.60 -5.76
C LEU A 108 -17.76 8.14 -5.80
N LEU A 109 -19.00 7.93 -6.21
CA LEU A 109 -19.62 6.63 -6.35
C LEU A 109 -20.00 6.37 -7.81
N ASP A 110 -19.74 5.15 -8.28
CA ASP A 110 -20.26 4.63 -9.55
C ASP A 110 -21.19 3.45 -9.24
N PHE A 111 -22.49 3.62 -9.47
CA PHE A 111 -23.50 2.62 -9.15
C PHE A 111 -23.58 1.48 -10.15
N GLN A 112 -22.86 1.57 -11.28
CA GLN A 112 -22.72 0.47 -12.24
C GLN A 112 -21.66 -0.56 -11.82
N ILE A 113 -20.83 -0.27 -10.81
CA ILE A 113 -19.87 -1.25 -10.30
C ILE A 113 -20.65 -2.41 -9.68
N SER A 114 -20.45 -3.60 -10.26
CA SER A 114 -21.04 -4.84 -9.75
C SER A 114 -20.12 -5.49 -8.73
N SER A 115 -20.70 -5.99 -7.64
CA SER A 115 -20.02 -6.84 -6.67
C SER A 115 -20.73 -8.18 -6.55
N SER A 116 -19.97 -9.26 -6.31
CA SER A 116 -20.57 -10.55 -6.07
C SER A 116 -21.38 -10.57 -4.77
N PRO A 117 -22.59 -11.13 -4.76
CA PRO A 117 -23.42 -11.26 -3.58
C PRO A 117 -22.80 -12.17 -2.49
N VAL A 118 -21.75 -12.91 -2.80
CA VAL A 118 -21.05 -13.80 -1.86
C VAL A 118 -20.29 -13.03 -0.78
N PHE A 119 -19.89 -11.79 -1.05
CA PHE A 119 -19.21 -10.94 -0.06
C PHE A 119 -20.23 -10.21 0.82
N LYS A 120 -20.65 -10.87 1.91
CA LYS A 120 -21.57 -10.32 2.93
C LYS A 120 -20.98 -9.17 3.78
N GLY A 121 -19.74 -8.77 3.54
CA GLY A 121 -19.10 -7.68 4.26
C GLY A 121 -19.05 -6.43 3.39
N THR A 122 -19.73 -5.35 3.78
CA THR A 122 -19.59 -4.00 3.22
C THR A 122 -19.91 -3.87 1.72
N SER A 123 -21.09 -4.31 1.28
CA SER A 123 -21.57 -4.13 -0.11
C SER A 123 -21.60 -2.64 -0.57
N PHE A 124 -21.43 -1.72 0.35
CA PHE A 124 -21.43 -0.28 0.06
C PHE A 124 -20.07 0.27 -0.38
N ASP A 125 -18.97 -0.38 0.02
CA ASP A 125 -17.61 0.02 -0.41
C ASP A 125 -17.37 -0.23 -1.89
N SER A 126 -18.07 -1.20 -2.48
CA SER A 126 -17.86 -1.62 -3.87
C SER A 126 -18.08 -0.48 -4.85
N ASN A 127 -19.05 0.39 -4.60
CA ASN A 127 -19.34 1.52 -5.46
C ASN A 127 -18.37 2.71 -5.30
N VAL A 128 -17.48 2.70 -4.31
CA VAL A 128 -16.54 3.81 -4.06
C VAL A 128 -15.43 3.81 -5.11
N VAL A 129 -15.34 4.89 -5.88
CA VAL A 129 -14.27 5.18 -6.84
C VAL A 129 -13.17 5.98 -6.17
N PHE A 130 -13.53 7.10 -5.56
CA PHE A 130 -12.63 7.98 -4.81
C PHE A 130 -13.20 8.29 -3.44
N TRP A 131 -12.32 8.45 -2.46
CA TRP A 131 -12.64 8.98 -1.14
C TRP A 131 -11.59 10.00 -0.74
N PHE A 132 -11.93 11.27 -0.75
CA PHE A 132 -11.04 12.36 -0.39
C PHE A 132 -11.39 12.93 0.98
N ASN A 133 -10.37 13.40 1.69
CA ASN A 133 -10.54 14.27 2.85
C ASN A 133 -9.66 15.50 2.65
N ILE A 134 -10.25 16.69 2.55
CA ILE A 134 -9.52 17.92 2.21
C ILE A 134 -8.54 18.35 3.31
N PHE A 135 -8.69 17.87 4.54
CA PHE A 135 -7.77 18.15 5.66
C PHE A 135 -6.71 17.07 5.88
N ARG A 136 -6.85 15.90 5.22
CA ARG A 136 -5.95 14.77 5.36
C ARG A 136 -5.57 14.23 3.99
N SER A 137 -4.29 14.26 3.67
CA SER A 137 -3.80 13.72 2.40
C SER A 137 -3.49 12.23 2.42
N ARG A 138 -3.47 11.61 3.59
CA ARG A 138 -3.13 10.19 3.79
C ARG A 138 -3.98 9.59 4.92
N GLY A 139 -4.44 8.38 4.71
CA GLY A 139 -5.20 7.58 5.67
C GLY A 139 -5.67 6.29 5.00
N ASP A 140 -6.07 5.28 5.80
CA ASP A 140 -6.56 4.01 5.28
C ASP A 140 -7.80 4.25 4.40
N GLY A 141 -7.71 3.87 3.13
CA GLY A 141 -8.79 4.02 2.14
C GLY A 141 -8.89 5.39 1.46
N LEU A 142 -8.21 6.44 1.95
CA LEU A 142 -8.27 7.76 1.34
C LEU A 142 -7.52 7.81 0.00
N THR A 143 -8.06 8.64 -0.91
CA THR A 143 -7.44 8.96 -2.19
C THR A 143 -6.58 10.22 -2.05
N GLU A 144 -5.41 10.25 -2.68
CA GLU A 144 -4.55 11.44 -2.67
C GLU A 144 -5.23 12.63 -3.35
N LEU A 145 -5.11 13.82 -2.77
CA LEU A 145 -5.78 15.03 -3.23
C LEU A 145 -5.41 15.48 -4.65
N LYS A 146 -4.27 15.01 -5.20
CA LYS A 146 -3.92 15.28 -6.61
C LYS A 146 -4.95 14.70 -7.61
N TYR A 147 -5.69 13.66 -7.22
CA TYR A 147 -6.75 13.05 -8.03
C TYR A 147 -8.12 13.75 -7.87
N PHE A 148 -8.23 14.76 -7.01
CA PHE A 148 -9.49 15.49 -6.76
C PHE A 148 -10.06 16.15 -8.02
N LYS A 149 -9.19 16.49 -8.99
CA LYS A 149 -9.56 17.00 -10.33
C LYS A 149 -10.52 16.08 -11.11
N TYR A 150 -10.51 14.78 -10.83
CA TYR A 150 -11.38 13.82 -11.51
C TYR A 150 -12.85 13.86 -11.05
N LEU A 151 -13.17 14.71 -10.08
CA LEU A 151 -14.56 15.06 -9.74
C LEU A 151 -15.13 16.17 -10.62
N SER A 152 -14.33 16.81 -11.50
CA SER A 152 -14.81 17.89 -12.35
C SER A 152 -15.73 17.40 -13.48
N PHE A 153 -16.64 18.25 -13.92
CA PHE A 153 -17.49 18.02 -15.08
C PHE A 153 -16.68 17.59 -16.31
N GLU A 154 -15.56 18.27 -16.57
CA GLU A 154 -14.67 17.97 -17.70
C GLU A 154 -14.16 16.53 -17.66
N ASN A 155 -13.65 16.07 -16.51
CA ASN A 155 -13.05 14.75 -16.40
C ASN A 155 -14.07 13.62 -16.22
N LEU A 156 -15.18 13.87 -15.52
CA LEU A 156 -16.18 12.85 -15.23
C LEU A 156 -17.11 12.62 -16.42
N LEU A 157 -17.49 13.66 -17.12
CA LEU A 157 -18.60 13.63 -18.08
C LEU A 157 -18.16 13.96 -19.51
N LYS A 158 -17.32 14.99 -19.69
CA LYS A 158 -16.94 15.43 -21.04
C LYS A 158 -15.79 14.59 -21.61
N LYS A 159 -14.66 14.49 -20.93
CA LYS A 159 -13.51 13.65 -21.34
C LYS A 159 -13.59 12.21 -20.86
N GLN A 160 -14.49 11.94 -19.93
CA GLN A 160 -14.67 10.62 -19.31
C GLN A 160 -13.39 9.97 -18.75
N SER A 161 -12.35 10.77 -18.49
CA SER A 161 -11.10 10.24 -17.91
C SER A 161 -11.29 9.64 -16.53
N SER A 162 -12.34 10.02 -15.80
CA SER A 162 -12.70 9.39 -14.53
C SER A 162 -13.19 7.95 -14.68
N LEU A 163 -13.59 7.51 -15.88
CA LEU A 163 -14.03 6.13 -16.13
C LEU A 163 -12.89 5.12 -15.95
N PHE A 164 -11.63 5.51 -16.20
CA PHE A 164 -10.49 4.65 -15.87
C PHE A 164 -10.48 4.26 -14.39
N TYR A 165 -10.83 5.20 -13.52
CA TYR A 165 -10.87 4.94 -12.07
C TYR A 165 -12.11 4.14 -11.65
N CYS A 166 -13.23 4.31 -12.38
CA CYS A 166 -14.40 3.44 -12.24
C CYS A 166 -14.06 2.00 -12.60
N ASP A 167 -13.34 1.80 -13.71
CA ASP A 167 -12.89 0.48 -14.11
C ASP A 167 -11.82 -0.11 -13.16
N ILE A 168 -10.96 0.71 -12.58
CA ILE A 168 -10.05 0.29 -11.50
C ILE A 168 -10.85 -0.13 -10.26
N ALA A 169 -11.91 0.58 -9.91
CA ALA A 169 -12.77 0.20 -8.79
C ALA A 169 -13.54 -1.10 -9.09
N GLN A 170 -14.03 -1.31 -10.32
CA GLN A 170 -14.61 -2.58 -10.75
C GLN A 170 -13.56 -3.72 -10.71
N TYR A 171 -12.36 -3.47 -11.18
CA TYR A 171 -11.25 -4.43 -11.11
C TYR A 171 -10.91 -4.82 -9.66
N ARG A 172 -10.99 -3.87 -8.72
CA ARG A 172 -10.87 -4.16 -7.28
C ARG A 172 -11.88 -5.20 -6.83
N GLU A 173 -13.14 -5.09 -7.25
CA GLU A 173 -14.17 -6.04 -6.86
C GLU A 173 -13.89 -7.43 -7.43
N TRP A 174 -13.49 -7.54 -8.70
CA TRP A 174 -13.07 -8.83 -9.28
C TRP A 174 -11.87 -9.44 -8.55
N LYS A 175 -10.91 -8.62 -8.11
CA LYS A 175 -9.77 -9.12 -7.32
C LYS A 175 -10.15 -9.51 -5.90
N ARG A 176 -11.14 -8.87 -5.30
CA ARG A 176 -11.73 -9.30 -4.02
C ARG A 176 -12.37 -10.68 -4.13
N GLU A 177 -13.10 -10.94 -5.20
CA GLU A 177 -13.68 -12.26 -5.50
C GLU A 177 -12.61 -13.34 -5.64
N GLN A 178 -11.43 -12.99 -6.15
CA GLN A 178 -10.26 -13.85 -6.25
C GLN A 178 -9.44 -13.91 -4.95
N SER A 179 -9.96 -13.43 -3.83
CA SER A 179 -9.31 -13.44 -2.51
C SER A 179 -8.01 -12.63 -2.43
N MET A 180 -7.85 -11.59 -3.25
CA MET A 180 -6.68 -10.71 -3.17
C MET A 180 -6.62 -9.99 -1.82
N LYS A 181 -5.45 -10.04 -1.18
CA LYS A 181 -5.22 -9.34 0.10
C LYS A 181 -5.24 -7.82 -0.07
N PRO A 182 -5.80 -7.05 0.90
CA PRO A 182 -5.84 -5.58 0.83
C PRO A 182 -4.47 -4.92 0.61
N VAL A 183 -3.41 -5.46 1.22
CA VAL A 183 -2.03 -4.95 1.04
C VAL A 183 -1.58 -5.06 -0.41
N SER A 184 -1.85 -6.21 -1.05
CA SER A 184 -1.54 -6.41 -2.48
C SER A 184 -2.34 -5.45 -3.36
N TRP A 185 -3.63 -5.26 -3.06
CA TRP A 185 -4.47 -4.30 -3.76
C TRP A 185 -3.91 -2.87 -3.72
N ASN A 186 -3.41 -2.42 -2.58
CA ASN A 186 -2.82 -1.08 -2.47
C ASN A 186 -1.66 -0.85 -3.44
N THR A 187 -0.84 -1.88 -3.69
CA THR A 187 0.26 -1.82 -4.67
C THR A 187 -0.28 -1.69 -6.10
N TYR A 188 -1.26 -2.52 -6.47
CA TYR A 188 -1.95 -2.44 -7.76
C TYR A 188 -2.59 -1.07 -7.97
N ARG A 189 -3.40 -0.63 -7.01
CA ARG A 189 -4.07 0.67 -7.04
C ARG A 189 -3.09 1.82 -7.27
N CYS A 190 -1.97 1.83 -6.56
CA CYS A 190 -0.97 2.89 -6.69
C CYS A 190 -0.41 2.97 -8.12
N THR A 191 -0.04 1.84 -8.71
CA THR A 191 0.43 1.78 -10.10
C THR A 191 -0.64 2.25 -11.08
N LEU A 192 -1.85 1.67 -10.98
CA LEU A 192 -2.94 1.95 -11.92
C LEU A 192 -3.37 3.43 -11.85
N PHE A 193 -3.48 4.00 -10.65
CA PHE A 193 -3.82 5.41 -10.49
C PHE A 193 -2.76 6.33 -11.12
N GLN A 194 -1.48 6.05 -10.89
CA GLN A 194 -0.38 6.83 -11.48
C GLN A 194 -0.34 6.69 -12.99
N PHE A 195 -0.50 5.47 -13.50
CA PHE A 195 -0.48 5.21 -14.93
C PHE A 195 -1.63 5.89 -15.66
N PHE A 196 -2.87 5.76 -15.20
CA PHE A 196 -4.01 6.37 -15.87
C PHE A 196 -4.08 7.89 -15.68
N ASP A 197 -3.50 8.44 -14.62
CA ASP A 197 -3.28 9.89 -14.51
C ASP A 197 -2.30 10.39 -15.60
N PHE A 198 -1.17 9.69 -15.78
CA PHE A 198 -0.23 9.98 -16.85
C PHE A 198 -0.90 9.83 -18.22
N TYR A 199 -1.53 8.69 -18.47
CA TYR A 199 -2.15 8.35 -19.75
C TYR A 199 -3.22 9.36 -20.16
N SER A 200 -4.11 9.74 -19.26
CA SER A 200 -5.15 10.74 -19.50
C SER A 200 -4.58 12.13 -19.80
N ASN A 201 -3.54 12.55 -19.08
CA ASN A 201 -3.03 13.93 -19.18
C ASN A 201 -1.94 14.10 -20.25
N LYS A 202 -1.22 13.05 -20.61
CA LYS A 202 -0.07 13.14 -21.54
C LYS A 202 -0.37 12.52 -22.90
N VAL A 203 -1.14 11.46 -22.93
CA VAL A 203 -1.42 10.71 -24.17
C VAL A 203 -2.78 11.08 -24.74
N LEU A 204 -3.85 10.98 -23.94
CA LEU A 204 -5.23 11.17 -24.42
C LEU A 204 -5.72 12.63 -24.37
N TYR A 205 -4.97 13.56 -23.82
CA TYR A 205 -5.45 14.93 -23.62
C TYR A 205 -5.83 15.66 -24.90
N LYS A 206 -5.28 15.25 -26.04
CA LYS A 206 -5.56 15.81 -27.38
C LYS A 206 -6.61 15.02 -28.15
N GLU A 207 -6.96 13.81 -27.68
CA GLU A 207 -7.90 12.96 -28.42
C GLU A 207 -9.34 13.43 -28.23
N PRO A 208 -10.16 13.42 -29.29
CA PRO A 208 -11.59 13.63 -29.16
C PRO A 208 -12.23 12.61 -28.25
N PHE A 209 -13.31 13.03 -27.56
CA PHE A 209 -14.09 12.19 -26.66
C PHE A 209 -14.48 10.82 -27.25
N GLU A 210 -14.89 10.80 -28.52
CA GLU A 210 -15.32 9.58 -29.23
C GLU A 210 -14.21 8.53 -29.36
N LYS A 211 -12.96 8.93 -29.20
CA LYS A 211 -11.82 8.01 -29.22
C LYS A 211 -11.37 7.54 -27.84
N GLN A 212 -12.02 8.00 -26.81
CA GLN A 212 -11.77 7.56 -25.42
C GLN A 212 -12.65 6.32 -25.11
N GLY A 213 -12.75 5.89 -23.92
CA GLY A 213 -13.53 4.69 -23.60
C GLY A 213 -12.83 3.40 -24.02
N LYS A 214 -13.54 2.46 -24.66
CA LYS A 214 -13.04 1.14 -25.08
C LYS A 214 -11.76 1.25 -25.92
N ARG A 215 -11.72 2.15 -26.89
CA ARG A 215 -10.55 2.40 -27.74
C ARG A 215 -9.32 2.85 -26.97
N ALA A 216 -9.47 3.60 -25.88
CA ALA A 216 -8.35 4.03 -25.08
C ALA A 216 -7.57 2.85 -24.47
N TYR A 217 -8.26 1.78 -24.08
CA TYR A 217 -7.61 0.56 -23.61
C TYR A 217 -7.00 -0.26 -24.76
N GLU A 218 -7.70 -0.35 -25.89
CA GLU A 218 -7.29 -1.15 -27.04
C GLU A 218 -6.10 -0.55 -27.80
N THR A 219 -5.87 0.74 -27.69
CA THR A 219 -4.68 1.43 -28.25
C THR A 219 -3.50 1.51 -27.28
N LEU A 220 -3.67 1.05 -26.04
CA LEU A 220 -2.64 1.07 -25.02
C LEU A 220 -1.56 0.03 -25.33
N GLY A 221 -0.43 0.48 -25.87
CA GLY A 221 0.70 -0.37 -26.24
C GLY A 221 1.90 -0.22 -25.31
N MET A 222 2.94 -1.00 -25.57
CA MET A 222 4.18 -1.00 -24.78
C MET A 222 4.86 0.39 -24.72
N ASN A 223 4.77 1.18 -25.79
CA ASN A 223 5.35 2.53 -25.82
C ASN A 223 4.74 3.46 -24.76
N ASN A 224 3.44 3.34 -24.51
CA ASN A 224 2.78 4.13 -23.45
C ASN A 224 3.30 3.77 -22.07
N ILE A 225 3.60 2.50 -21.82
CA ILE A 225 4.21 2.04 -20.57
C ILE A 225 5.66 2.54 -20.46
N LYS A 226 6.43 2.46 -21.54
CA LYS A 226 7.80 2.98 -21.58
C LYS A 226 7.85 4.50 -21.28
N GLU A 227 6.93 5.26 -21.88
CA GLU A 227 6.82 6.71 -21.62
C GLU A 227 6.39 7.00 -20.17
N PHE A 228 5.44 6.25 -19.64
CA PHE A 228 5.05 6.37 -18.24
C PHE A 228 6.21 6.08 -17.28
N LEU A 229 6.98 5.03 -17.55
CA LEU A 229 8.15 4.70 -16.75
C LEU A 229 9.22 5.78 -16.85
N LYS A 230 9.41 6.40 -18.03
CA LYS A 230 10.30 7.57 -18.19
C LYS A 230 9.80 8.80 -17.44
N ASP A 231 8.50 9.10 -17.50
CA ASP A 231 7.88 10.24 -16.78
C ASP A 231 7.94 10.05 -15.25
N LYS A 232 7.74 8.83 -14.79
CA LYS A 232 7.89 8.45 -13.37
C LYS A 232 9.32 8.61 -12.86
N LYS A 233 10.28 8.51 -13.75
CA LYS A 233 11.70 8.73 -13.53
C LYS A 233 12.05 10.22 -13.62
N ARG A 234 11.89 10.98 -12.56
CA ARG A 234 12.64 12.23 -12.40
C ARG A 234 14.16 12.00 -12.34
N ASN A 235 14.56 10.73 -12.10
CA ASN A 235 15.92 10.21 -12.21
C ASN A 235 15.87 8.83 -12.85
N PRO A 236 16.35 8.64 -14.11
CA PRO A 236 16.30 7.36 -14.83
C PRO A 236 16.98 6.18 -14.11
N GLU A 237 17.95 6.46 -13.25
CA GLU A 237 18.82 5.48 -12.63
C GLU A 237 18.20 4.69 -11.46
N ASN A 238 16.99 5.01 -11.02
CA ASN A 238 16.48 4.57 -9.71
C ASN A 238 15.24 3.66 -9.71
N LEU A 239 14.75 3.16 -10.85
CA LEU A 239 13.70 2.14 -10.82
C LEU A 239 14.31 0.75 -10.93
N SER A 240 14.14 -0.07 -9.88
CA SER A 240 14.55 -1.47 -9.96
C SER A 240 13.75 -2.22 -11.02
N ILE A 241 14.35 -3.24 -11.62
CA ILE A 241 13.70 -4.18 -12.57
C ILE A 241 12.40 -4.72 -11.98
N GLU A 242 12.42 -5.08 -10.69
CA GLU A 242 11.24 -5.55 -9.96
C GLU A 242 10.11 -4.51 -10.01
N THR A 243 10.43 -3.23 -9.84
CA THR A 243 9.44 -2.14 -9.92
C THR A 243 8.88 -1.99 -11.32
N ILE A 244 9.73 -2.07 -12.35
CA ILE A 244 9.33 -2.02 -13.77
C ILE A 244 8.38 -3.18 -14.08
N ASN A 245 8.81 -4.41 -13.78
CA ASN A 245 8.01 -5.61 -13.99
C ASN A 245 6.67 -5.58 -13.26
N ASN A 246 6.66 -5.12 -12.01
CA ASN A 246 5.43 -4.99 -11.23
C ASN A 246 4.47 -3.97 -11.86
N ASN A 247 4.96 -2.81 -12.30
CA ASN A 247 4.11 -1.81 -12.95
C ASN A 247 3.45 -2.39 -14.22
N CYS A 248 4.23 -3.07 -15.06
CA CYS A 248 3.70 -3.70 -16.28
C CYS A 248 2.70 -4.81 -15.97
N THR A 249 3.02 -5.66 -15.00
CA THR A 249 2.13 -6.74 -14.57
C THR A 249 0.80 -6.21 -14.03
N HIS A 250 0.82 -5.13 -13.27
CA HIS A 250 -0.41 -4.53 -12.74
C HIS A 250 -1.30 -3.99 -13.86
N ILE A 251 -0.73 -3.28 -14.83
CA ILE A 251 -1.46 -2.73 -15.98
C ILE A 251 -2.02 -3.87 -16.83
N TYR A 252 -1.19 -4.84 -17.19
CA TYR A 252 -1.61 -5.97 -18.01
C TYR A 252 -2.72 -6.79 -17.34
N ASN A 253 -2.59 -7.09 -16.06
CA ASN A 253 -3.60 -7.86 -15.33
C ASN A 253 -4.95 -7.16 -15.30
N MET A 254 -4.97 -5.83 -15.22
CA MET A 254 -6.21 -5.07 -15.34
C MET A 254 -6.81 -5.21 -16.75
N LEU A 255 -6.01 -5.02 -17.81
CA LEU A 255 -6.47 -5.18 -19.19
C LEU A 255 -6.98 -6.60 -19.45
N TYR A 256 -6.31 -7.62 -18.90
CA TYR A 256 -6.72 -9.00 -19.01
C TYR A 256 -8.10 -9.24 -18.39
N GLU A 257 -8.36 -8.71 -17.19
CA GLU A 257 -9.69 -8.84 -16.57
C GLU A 257 -10.75 -8.04 -17.33
N LEU A 258 -10.43 -6.83 -17.84
CA LEU A 258 -11.34 -6.07 -18.70
C LEU A 258 -11.74 -6.86 -19.95
N LYS A 259 -10.78 -7.52 -20.61
CA LYS A 259 -11.06 -8.42 -21.76
C LYS A 259 -11.90 -9.61 -21.34
N LYS A 260 -11.53 -10.31 -20.28
CA LYS A 260 -12.24 -11.47 -19.75
C LYS A 260 -13.72 -11.17 -19.45
N HIS A 261 -14.02 -9.96 -18.99
CA HIS A 261 -15.37 -9.49 -18.69
C HIS A 261 -16.04 -8.73 -19.85
N GLY A 262 -15.47 -8.81 -21.07
CA GLY A 262 -16.06 -8.26 -22.30
C GLY A 262 -16.10 -6.74 -22.40
N LYS A 263 -15.32 -6.03 -21.55
CA LYS A 263 -15.22 -4.56 -21.61
C LYS A 263 -14.32 -4.08 -22.75
N ILE A 264 -13.37 -4.90 -23.19
CA ILE A 264 -12.49 -4.66 -24.33
C ILE A 264 -12.38 -5.96 -25.15
N ASP A 265 -12.10 -5.84 -26.46
CA ASP A 265 -12.05 -7.00 -27.36
C ASP A 265 -10.64 -7.60 -27.43
N TYR A 266 -9.62 -6.76 -27.39
CA TYR A 266 -8.22 -7.20 -27.47
C TYR A 266 -7.29 -6.35 -26.59
N ILE A 267 -6.07 -6.85 -26.41
CA ILE A 267 -5.01 -6.20 -25.64
C ILE A 267 -3.83 -6.04 -26.58
N CYS A 268 -3.38 -4.80 -26.82
CA CYS A 268 -2.19 -4.51 -27.61
C CYS A 268 -0.86 -4.87 -26.93
N LEU A 269 -0.88 -5.11 -25.62
CA LEU A 269 0.28 -5.58 -24.88
C LEU A 269 0.41 -7.08 -25.10
N ASP A 270 1.36 -7.50 -25.91
CA ASP A 270 1.66 -8.90 -26.17
C ASP A 270 2.51 -9.55 -25.06
N ASP A 271 2.73 -10.87 -25.18
CA ASP A 271 3.55 -11.62 -24.23
C ASP A 271 5.05 -11.34 -24.36
N SER A 272 5.50 -10.66 -25.44
CA SER A 272 6.89 -10.18 -25.58
C SER A 272 7.24 -9.08 -24.60
N ARG A 273 6.24 -8.57 -23.85
CA ARG A 273 6.38 -7.55 -22.81
C ARG A 273 7.54 -7.79 -21.83
N LYS A 274 7.82 -9.06 -21.46
CA LYS A 274 8.93 -9.41 -20.57
C LYS A 274 10.27 -9.22 -21.25
N GLN A 275 10.42 -9.62 -22.50
CA GLN A 275 11.66 -9.49 -23.25
C GLN A 275 12.00 -8.03 -23.56
N ASN A 276 11.02 -7.26 -24.02
CA ASN A 276 11.21 -5.83 -24.33
C ASN A 276 11.47 -4.94 -23.11
N LEU A 277 11.17 -5.44 -21.91
CA LEU A 277 11.47 -4.74 -20.65
C LEU A 277 12.80 -5.17 -20.07
N ILE A 278 13.24 -6.40 -20.36
CA ILE A 278 14.54 -6.94 -19.96
C ILE A 278 15.68 -6.16 -20.65
N GLU A 279 15.50 -5.65 -21.87
CA GLU A 279 16.47 -4.73 -22.51
C GLU A 279 16.72 -3.45 -21.68
N TYR A 280 15.75 -3.05 -20.84
CA TYR A 280 15.97 -2.01 -19.81
C TYR A 280 16.62 -2.56 -18.53
N SER A 281 16.75 -3.87 -18.40
CA SER A 281 17.21 -4.55 -17.19
C SER A 281 18.68 -4.91 -17.20
N ASP A 282 19.35 -4.81 -18.35
CA ASP A 282 20.82 -4.99 -18.45
C ASP A 282 21.60 -3.92 -17.67
N LEU A 283 20.90 -2.94 -17.08
CA LEU A 283 21.47 -1.87 -16.30
C LEU A 283 21.39 -2.07 -14.78
N ASP A 284 20.73 -3.13 -14.30
CA ASP A 284 20.65 -3.39 -12.87
C ASP A 284 21.44 -4.67 -12.55
N PRO A 285 22.67 -4.56 -12.04
CA PRO A 285 23.39 -5.74 -11.59
C PRO A 285 22.50 -6.47 -10.58
N LYS A 286 22.32 -7.79 -10.74
CA LYS A 286 21.66 -8.63 -9.73
C LYS A 286 22.20 -8.18 -8.38
N LYS A 287 21.34 -7.73 -7.47
CA LYS A 287 21.76 -7.29 -6.15
C LYS A 287 22.60 -8.41 -5.54
N GLN A 288 23.92 -8.22 -5.53
CA GLN A 288 24.78 -9.10 -4.78
C GLN A 288 24.45 -8.89 -3.31
N TYR A 289 24.01 -9.96 -2.67
CA TYR A 289 23.80 -9.94 -1.23
C TYR A 289 25.15 -10.34 -0.61
N ASP A 290 25.83 -9.37 -0.03
CA ASP A 290 27.07 -9.62 0.68
C ASP A 290 26.80 -10.40 1.96
N ILE A 291 27.75 -11.20 2.39
CA ILE A 291 27.68 -11.90 3.67
C ILE A 291 27.79 -10.85 4.79
N ILE A 292 26.85 -10.85 5.72
CA ILE A 292 26.94 -10.03 6.92
C ILE A 292 28.04 -10.63 7.81
N THR A 293 29.09 -9.86 8.05
CA THR A 293 30.24 -10.32 8.85
C THR A 293 29.96 -10.21 10.34
N THR A 294 30.76 -10.92 11.14
CA THR A 294 30.74 -10.78 12.60
C THR A 294 30.96 -9.35 13.06
N GLU A 295 31.87 -8.62 12.41
CA GLU A 295 32.17 -7.23 12.74
C GLU A 295 31.01 -6.30 12.38
N ASP A 296 30.24 -6.60 11.33
CA ASP A 296 29.02 -5.85 11.00
C ASP A 296 27.98 -6.02 12.12
N VAL A 297 27.75 -7.24 12.59
CA VAL A 297 26.83 -7.52 13.70
C VAL A 297 27.27 -6.77 14.97
N LYS A 298 28.56 -6.83 15.31
CA LYS A 298 29.10 -6.09 16.47
C LYS A 298 28.92 -4.58 16.32
N SER A 299 29.21 -4.03 15.14
CA SER A 299 29.10 -2.60 14.86
C SER A 299 27.65 -2.12 14.99
N ILE A 300 26.69 -2.88 14.45
CA ILE A 300 25.27 -2.57 14.57
C ILE A 300 24.82 -2.60 16.04
N ILE A 301 25.22 -3.63 16.80
CA ILE A 301 24.83 -3.74 18.21
C ILE A 301 25.45 -2.58 19.03
N ARG A 302 26.72 -2.23 18.81
CA ARG A 302 27.37 -1.09 19.46
C ARG A 302 26.63 0.22 19.14
N PHE A 303 26.28 0.43 17.88
CA PHE A 303 25.51 1.60 17.43
C PHE A 303 24.13 1.65 18.08
N LEU A 304 23.39 0.55 18.09
CA LEU A 304 22.05 0.50 18.69
C LEU A 304 22.06 0.71 20.21
N LYS A 305 23.11 0.29 20.91
CA LYS A 305 23.27 0.55 22.37
C LYS A 305 23.28 2.03 22.71
N GLN A 306 23.74 2.87 21.81
CA GLN A 306 23.81 4.33 21.99
C GLN A 306 22.49 5.04 21.65
N ARG A 307 21.49 4.31 21.15
CA ARG A 307 20.23 4.88 20.66
C ARG A 307 19.10 4.73 21.68
N ARG A 308 18.12 5.61 21.55
CA ARG A 308 16.86 5.47 22.31
C ARG A 308 16.20 4.13 22.01
N ASN A 309 15.65 3.47 23.04
CA ASN A 309 15.06 2.12 22.94
C ASN A 309 16.05 1.04 22.44
N ALA A 310 17.29 1.13 22.91
CA ALA A 310 18.39 0.23 22.53
C ALA A 310 17.98 -1.25 22.59
N THR A 311 17.51 -1.74 23.74
CA THR A 311 17.13 -3.15 23.94
C THR A 311 16.13 -3.63 22.91
N ARG A 312 15.06 -2.86 22.67
CA ARG A 312 14.03 -3.19 21.67
C ARG A 312 14.62 -3.29 20.26
N ASN A 313 15.41 -2.31 19.87
CA ASN A 313 15.98 -2.25 18.52
C ASN A 313 17.02 -3.35 18.30
N ILE A 314 17.77 -3.71 19.32
CA ILE A 314 18.71 -4.86 19.29
C ILE A 314 17.95 -6.17 19.15
N VAL A 315 16.87 -6.39 19.90
CA VAL A 315 16.03 -7.60 19.75
C VAL A 315 15.46 -7.68 18.34
N LEU A 316 14.96 -6.58 17.80
CA LEU A 316 14.43 -6.51 16.44
C LEU A 316 15.48 -6.90 15.41
N PHE A 317 16.68 -6.32 15.48
CA PHE A 317 17.79 -6.66 14.59
C PHE A 317 18.22 -8.12 14.74
N LEU A 318 18.40 -8.61 15.98
CA LEU A 318 18.82 -9.99 16.24
C LEU A 318 17.82 -11.02 15.71
N LEU A 319 16.51 -10.80 15.88
CA LEU A 319 15.49 -11.68 15.30
C LEU A 319 15.54 -11.71 13.77
N THR A 320 15.89 -10.59 13.14
CA THR A 320 16.04 -10.53 11.69
C THR A 320 17.33 -11.26 11.23
N VAL A 321 18.47 -11.04 11.89
CA VAL A 321 19.77 -11.58 11.47
C VAL A 321 19.97 -13.03 11.86
N THR A 322 19.21 -13.57 12.84
CA THR A 322 19.31 -14.97 13.28
C THR A 322 18.19 -15.86 12.76
N LEU A 323 16.98 -15.34 12.66
CA LEU A 323 15.80 -16.11 12.26
C LEU A 323 15.22 -15.66 10.91
N GLY A 324 15.74 -14.58 10.33
CA GLY A 324 15.24 -14.05 9.07
C GLY A 324 13.79 -13.59 9.10
N LEU A 325 13.29 -13.13 10.25
CA LEU A 325 11.89 -12.72 10.36
C LEU A 325 11.60 -11.50 9.49
N GLU A 326 10.50 -11.58 8.76
CA GLU A 326 9.98 -10.46 7.98
C GLU A 326 9.36 -9.38 8.87
N ARG A 327 9.25 -8.16 8.36
CA ARG A 327 8.61 -7.04 9.08
C ARG A 327 7.22 -7.41 9.61
N SER A 328 6.42 -8.08 8.79
CA SER A 328 5.07 -8.51 9.16
C SER A 328 5.07 -9.54 10.29
N GLN A 329 6.05 -10.45 10.31
CA GLN A 329 6.22 -11.45 11.37
C GLN A 329 6.71 -10.78 12.67
N LEU A 330 7.71 -9.91 12.59
CA LEU A 330 8.20 -9.13 13.74
C LEU A 330 7.07 -8.37 14.44
N LEU A 331 6.20 -7.70 13.66
CA LEU A 331 5.12 -6.88 14.20
C LEU A 331 3.96 -7.70 14.79
N LYS A 332 3.82 -8.96 14.39
CA LYS A 332 2.82 -9.90 14.95
C LYS A 332 3.29 -10.61 16.21
N LEU A 333 4.59 -10.50 16.54
CA LEU A 333 5.13 -11.18 17.72
C LEU A 333 4.47 -10.67 19.00
N ASN A 334 3.97 -11.61 19.77
CA ASN A 334 3.45 -11.43 21.10
C ASN A 334 4.36 -12.13 22.12
N TRP A 335 4.25 -11.76 23.37
CA TRP A 335 5.02 -12.42 24.44
C TRP A 335 4.68 -13.89 24.59
N ASP A 336 3.49 -14.32 24.22
CA ASP A 336 3.04 -15.71 24.24
C ASP A 336 3.71 -16.57 23.15
N ASN A 337 4.43 -15.95 22.20
CA ASN A 337 5.24 -16.70 21.24
C ASN A 337 6.54 -17.27 21.86
N PHE A 338 6.89 -16.86 23.06
CA PHE A 338 8.10 -17.30 23.77
C PHE A 338 7.73 -18.24 24.91
N ASP A 339 8.60 -19.24 25.18
CA ASP A 339 8.51 -20.02 26.40
C ASP A 339 8.94 -19.20 27.63
N ASP A 340 8.60 -19.67 28.84
CA ASP A 340 8.84 -18.94 30.09
C ASP A 340 10.31 -18.53 30.33
N ASN A 341 11.24 -19.30 29.78
CA ASN A 341 12.70 -19.09 29.93
C ASN A 341 13.33 -18.39 28.72
N PHE A 342 12.53 -17.97 27.73
CA PHE A 342 12.99 -17.42 26.45
C PHE A 342 14.00 -18.31 25.72
N LYS A 343 13.92 -19.63 25.91
CA LYS A 343 14.78 -20.59 25.22
C LYS A 343 14.29 -20.85 23.80
N TYR A 344 12.98 -20.85 23.62
CA TYR A 344 12.34 -21.14 22.34
C TYR A 344 11.38 -20.01 21.95
N ILE A 345 11.20 -19.85 20.63
CA ILE A 345 10.15 -19.04 20.04
C ILE A 345 9.26 -19.92 19.14
N ILE A 346 7.96 -19.71 19.17
CA ILE A 346 6.99 -20.39 18.31
C ILE A 346 6.43 -19.38 17.33
N ILE A 347 6.69 -19.59 16.03
CA ILE A 347 6.26 -18.72 14.94
C ILE A 347 5.69 -19.58 13.82
N ASP A 348 4.46 -19.32 13.41
CA ASP A 348 3.77 -20.07 12.35
C ASP A 348 3.90 -21.60 12.53
N GLY A 349 3.72 -22.09 13.78
CA GLY A 349 3.84 -23.49 14.15
C GLY A 349 5.26 -24.06 14.30
N ARG A 350 6.30 -23.25 14.00
CA ARG A 350 7.70 -23.66 14.10
C ARG A 350 8.27 -23.31 15.47
N LYS A 351 8.83 -24.29 16.18
CA LYS A 351 9.50 -24.10 17.49
C LYS A 351 11.00 -23.99 17.27
N ILE A 352 11.55 -22.79 17.41
CA ILE A 352 12.95 -22.50 17.10
C ILE A 352 13.70 -22.13 18.38
N GLU A 353 14.87 -22.73 18.59
CA GLU A 353 15.74 -22.40 19.72
C GLU A 353 16.44 -21.06 19.47
N LEU A 354 16.44 -20.20 20.50
CA LEU A 354 17.06 -18.88 20.44
C LEU A 354 18.52 -18.93 20.88
N CYS A 355 19.40 -18.24 20.18
CA CYS A 355 20.78 -18.09 20.58
C CYS A 355 20.92 -17.31 21.91
N TYR A 356 22.02 -17.53 22.61
CA TYR A 356 22.24 -16.96 23.95
C TYR A 356 22.10 -15.43 24.00
N VAL A 357 22.73 -14.73 23.05
CA VAL A 357 22.69 -13.25 23.01
C VAL A 357 21.27 -12.73 22.82
N LEU A 358 20.49 -13.34 21.91
CA LEU A 358 19.10 -12.96 21.70
C LEU A 358 18.25 -13.20 22.96
N ARG A 359 18.42 -14.35 23.65
CA ARG A 359 17.77 -14.65 24.92
C ARG A 359 18.06 -13.58 25.98
N LYS A 360 19.33 -13.19 26.12
CA LYS A 360 19.74 -12.12 27.06
C LYS A 360 18.96 -10.82 26.81
N TYR A 361 18.91 -10.36 25.55
CA TYR A 361 18.22 -9.11 25.22
C TYR A 361 16.70 -9.21 25.30
N ILE A 362 16.09 -10.36 24.97
CA ILE A 362 14.65 -10.58 25.15
C ILE A 362 14.29 -10.55 26.64
N THR A 363 15.09 -11.21 27.50
CA THR A 363 14.89 -11.17 28.95
C THR A 363 14.96 -9.73 29.47
N GLN A 364 15.94 -8.95 29.00
CA GLN A 364 16.05 -7.52 29.35
C GLN A 364 14.82 -6.73 28.88
N LEU A 365 14.37 -6.95 27.65
CA LEU A 365 13.17 -6.29 27.10
C LEU A 365 11.90 -6.64 27.90
N SER A 366 11.78 -7.89 28.33
CA SER A 366 10.67 -8.35 29.20
C SER A 366 10.69 -7.65 30.56
N LYS A 367 11.87 -7.48 31.17
CA LYS A 367 12.03 -6.69 32.41
C LYS A 367 11.63 -5.23 32.19
N GLU A 368 12.07 -4.60 31.10
CA GLU A 368 11.68 -3.24 30.75
C GLU A 368 10.16 -3.10 30.57
N ARG A 369 9.50 -4.09 29.94
CA ARG A 369 8.04 -4.13 29.80
C ARG A 369 7.35 -4.10 31.18
N LYS A 370 7.78 -4.95 32.11
CA LYS A 370 7.22 -5.02 33.47
C LYS A 370 7.42 -3.69 34.21
N ASN A 371 8.62 -3.14 34.17
CA ASN A 371 8.93 -1.88 34.85
C ASN A 371 8.13 -0.68 34.30
N LYS A 372 7.86 -0.68 32.99
CA LYS A 372 7.08 0.36 32.31
C LYS A 372 5.58 0.09 32.30
N GLN A 373 5.12 -0.98 32.96
CA GLN A 373 3.70 -1.43 33.04
C GLN A 373 3.00 -1.48 31.67
N MET A 374 3.69 -2.00 30.65
CA MET A 374 3.16 -2.09 29.28
C MET A 374 2.15 -3.23 29.20
N LYS A 375 0.88 -2.90 29.01
CA LYS A 375 -0.25 -3.87 29.03
C LYS A 375 -0.43 -4.64 27.71
N SER A 376 0.04 -4.08 26.59
CA SER A 376 -0.15 -4.73 25.29
C SER A 376 0.62 -6.05 25.18
N PRO A 377 0.06 -7.09 24.56
CA PRO A 377 0.74 -8.37 24.34
C PRO A 377 1.89 -8.27 23.33
N ASN A 378 1.88 -7.25 22.45
CA ASN A 378 2.89 -7.10 21.42
C ASN A 378 4.28 -6.89 21.99
N VAL A 379 5.30 -7.55 21.41
CA VAL A 379 6.71 -7.39 21.80
C VAL A 379 7.23 -6.01 21.41
N PHE A 380 6.94 -5.57 20.20
CA PHE A 380 7.46 -4.30 19.66
C PHE A 380 6.45 -3.17 19.79
N GLN A 381 6.77 -2.21 20.65
CA GLN A 381 5.90 -1.08 20.96
C GLN A 381 6.66 0.25 20.91
N LEU A 382 5.91 1.32 20.67
CA LEU A 382 6.37 2.72 20.71
C LEU A 382 5.60 3.49 21.78
N TYR A 383 6.31 4.39 22.48
CA TYR A 383 5.67 5.35 23.36
C TYR A 383 5.29 6.60 22.56
N TYR A 384 3.99 6.84 22.42
CA TYR A 384 3.46 7.96 21.66
C TYR A 384 2.18 8.48 22.32
N ASN A 385 2.07 9.82 22.50
CA ASN A 385 0.93 10.47 23.15
C ASN A 385 0.61 9.85 24.53
N LYS A 386 1.63 9.73 25.38
CA LYS A 386 1.55 9.17 26.75
C LYS A 386 1.03 7.71 26.83
N LYS A 387 1.02 6.98 25.70
CA LYS A 387 0.58 5.57 25.64
C LYS A 387 1.56 4.73 24.85
N TYR A 388 1.66 3.43 25.19
CA TYR A 388 2.37 2.43 24.39
C TYR A 388 1.44 1.92 23.31
N LYS A 389 1.93 1.92 22.05
CA LYS A 389 1.23 1.44 20.87
C LYS A 389 2.10 0.45 20.10
N PRO A 390 1.54 -0.57 19.42
CA PRO A 390 2.30 -1.44 18.54
C PRO A 390 3.09 -0.64 17.50
N MET A 391 4.29 -1.11 17.17
CA MET A 391 5.06 -0.58 16.04
C MET A 391 4.35 -0.85 14.72
N ARG A 392 4.63 -0.05 13.71
CA ARG A 392 4.19 -0.22 12.33
C ARG A 392 5.40 -0.50 11.43
N GLU A 393 5.16 -0.97 10.21
CA GLU A 393 6.23 -1.37 9.28
C GLU A 393 7.28 -0.29 9.04
N TRP A 394 6.87 0.97 8.91
CA TRP A 394 7.84 2.06 8.73
C TRP A 394 8.76 2.27 9.94
N ASN A 395 8.28 2.01 11.17
CA ASN A 395 9.13 2.11 12.35
C ASN A 395 10.21 1.03 12.39
N VAL A 396 9.93 -0.15 11.82
CA VAL A 396 10.96 -1.18 11.62
C VAL A 396 11.98 -0.69 10.60
N ASN A 397 11.52 -0.14 9.48
CA ASN A 397 12.41 0.42 8.46
C ASN A 397 13.29 1.54 9.03
N ASP A 398 12.75 2.43 9.87
CA ASP A 398 13.52 3.52 10.48
C ASP A 398 14.72 3.00 11.29
N VAL A 399 14.55 1.87 12.02
CA VAL A 399 15.66 1.26 12.76
C VAL A 399 16.78 0.81 11.83
N PHE A 400 16.46 0.22 10.67
CA PHE A 400 17.45 -0.24 9.70
C PHE A 400 18.04 0.91 8.88
N ASN A 401 17.24 1.92 8.52
CA ASN A 401 17.72 3.11 7.83
C ASN A 401 18.75 3.90 8.66
N ASP A 402 18.62 3.84 9.99
CA ASP A 402 19.59 4.46 10.90
C ASP A 402 20.98 3.85 10.82
N PHE A 403 21.15 2.61 10.30
CA PHE A 403 22.47 1.99 10.13
C PHE A 403 23.37 2.75 9.16
N SER A 404 22.80 3.51 8.21
CA SER A 404 23.55 4.42 7.35
C SER A 404 24.37 5.47 8.12
N LYS A 405 24.11 5.63 9.43
CA LYS A 405 24.82 6.54 10.33
C LYS A 405 25.96 5.86 11.12
N ILE A 406 26.23 4.57 10.91
CA ILE A 406 27.30 3.85 11.61
C ILE A 406 28.66 4.38 11.16
N THR A 407 28.88 4.43 9.85
CA THR A 407 30.02 5.08 9.20
C THR A 407 29.59 5.64 7.84
N ASN A 408 30.48 6.32 7.12
CA ASN A 408 30.23 6.82 5.76
C ASN A 408 30.33 5.73 4.68
N ASP A 409 30.49 4.46 5.05
CA ASP A 409 30.55 3.35 4.11
C ASP A 409 29.16 3.10 3.49
N GLU A 410 29.11 3.07 2.15
CA GLU A 410 27.90 2.85 1.35
C GLU A 410 27.19 1.52 1.69
N LYS A 411 27.92 0.50 2.17
CA LYS A 411 27.32 -0.79 2.54
C LYS A 411 26.16 -0.65 3.52
N TRP A 412 26.24 0.29 4.47
CA TRP A 412 25.23 0.48 5.49
C TRP A 412 23.89 1.01 4.95
N LYS A 413 23.89 1.65 3.79
CA LYS A 413 22.66 2.11 3.11
C LYS A 413 21.81 0.96 2.58
N ASN A 414 22.44 -0.19 2.33
CA ASN A 414 21.77 -1.38 1.81
C ASN A 414 21.06 -2.20 2.90
N TYR A 415 21.39 -1.99 4.17
CA TYR A 415 20.82 -2.74 5.27
C TYR A 415 19.33 -2.41 5.45
N SER A 416 18.48 -3.32 5.01
CA SER A 416 17.06 -3.32 5.25
C SER A 416 16.66 -4.67 5.85
N PRO A 417 15.50 -4.84 6.48
CA PRO A 417 15.06 -6.14 6.96
C PRO A 417 15.09 -7.23 5.87
N LYS A 418 14.67 -6.88 4.64
CA LYS A 418 14.71 -7.80 3.49
C LYS A 418 16.15 -8.18 3.12
N TYR A 419 17.06 -7.19 3.07
CA TYR A 419 18.47 -7.43 2.76
C TYR A 419 19.13 -8.35 3.79
N VAL A 420 18.99 -8.03 5.09
CA VAL A 420 19.56 -8.83 6.19
C VAL A 420 19.02 -10.27 6.16
N ARG A 421 17.73 -10.46 5.91
CA ARG A 421 17.13 -11.79 5.73
C ARG A 421 17.75 -12.55 4.55
N SER A 422 17.90 -11.88 3.40
CA SER A 422 18.51 -12.51 2.22
C SER A 422 19.96 -12.90 2.45
N CYS A 423 20.74 -12.06 3.14
CA CYS A 423 22.11 -12.37 3.56
C CYS A 423 22.15 -13.57 4.50
N LEU A 424 21.25 -13.65 5.51
CA LEU A 424 21.15 -14.79 6.39
C LEU A 424 20.88 -16.09 5.62
N ILE A 425 19.93 -16.09 4.68
CA ILE A 425 19.58 -17.27 3.88
C ILE A 425 20.78 -17.74 3.09
N LYS A 426 21.50 -16.83 2.42
CA LYS A 426 22.75 -17.17 1.71
C LYS A 426 23.82 -17.69 2.65
N THR A 427 23.98 -17.09 3.82
CA THR A 427 24.94 -17.54 4.83
C THR A 427 24.61 -18.95 5.33
N LEU A 428 23.34 -19.23 5.65
CA LEU A 428 22.90 -20.56 6.06
C LEU A 428 23.15 -21.58 4.96
N PHE A 429 22.81 -21.22 3.71
CA PHE A 429 23.04 -22.10 2.57
C PHE A 429 24.54 -22.39 2.36
N ALA A 430 25.40 -21.36 2.31
CA ALA A 430 26.83 -21.47 2.19
C ALA A 430 27.48 -22.26 3.36
N SER A 431 26.87 -22.18 4.55
CA SER A 431 27.30 -22.92 5.75
C SER A 431 26.83 -24.39 5.77
N GLY A 432 26.12 -24.86 4.72
CA GLY A 432 25.73 -26.25 4.57
C GLY A 432 24.39 -26.65 5.19
N TYR A 433 23.55 -25.71 5.65
CA TYR A 433 22.16 -26.01 6.08
C TYR A 433 21.34 -26.58 4.92
N SER A 434 20.49 -27.56 5.20
CA SER A 434 19.57 -28.09 4.19
C SER A 434 18.53 -27.06 3.81
N ILE A 435 17.90 -27.21 2.65
CA ILE A 435 16.76 -26.36 2.23
C ILE A 435 15.66 -26.40 3.29
N ASP A 436 15.38 -27.58 3.83
CA ASP A 436 14.34 -27.77 4.87
C ASP A 436 14.70 -27.03 6.15
N ASP A 437 15.99 -27.07 6.58
CA ASP A 437 16.45 -26.31 7.74
C ASP A 437 16.31 -24.80 7.52
N ILE A 438 16.66 -24.31 6.33
CA ILE A 438 16.54 -22.88 5.98
C ILE A 438 15.08 -22.45 5.99
N ILE A 439 14.18 -23.26 5.40
CA ILE A 439 12.74 -23.01 5.43
C ILE A 439 12.22 -23.06 6.87
N TYR A 440 12.64 -24.04 7.65
CA TYR A 440 12.23 -24.19 9.04
C TYR A 440 12.66 -22.99 9.91
N ILE A 441 13.92 -22.55 9.76
CA ILE A 441 14.46 -21.42 10.52
C ILE A 441 13.80 -20.11 10.09
N THR A 442 13.78 -19.82 8.78
CA THR A 442 13.43 -18.50 8.27
C THR A 442 11.96 -18.35 7.88
N GLY A 443 11.24 -19.45 7.67
CA GLY A 443 9.88 -19.45 7.16
C GLY A 443 9.76 -18.90 5.73
N ILE A 444 10.84 -18.98 4.95
CA ILE A 444 10.78 -18.56 3.54
C ILE A 444 9.98 -19.57 2.73
N ASP A 445 9.17 -19.07 1.81
CA ASP A 445 8.53 -19.91 0.80
C ASP A 445 9.57 -20.48 -0.17
N ILE A 446 9.41 -21.74 -0.57
CA ILE A 446 10.36 -22.42 -1.47
C ILE A 446 10.53 -21.69 -2.81
N LYS A 447 9.47 -21.07 -3.33
CA LYS A 447 9.54 -20.28 -4.56
C LYS A 447 10.43 -19.05 -4.42
N ASN A 448 10.39 -18.41 -3.24
CA ASN A 448 11.22 -17.25 -2.94
C ASN A 448 12.67 -17.66 -2.64
N LEU A 449 12.88 -18.85 -2.06
CA LEU A 449 14.21 -19.40 -1.83
C LEU A 449 14.95 -19.64 -3.15
N ALA A 450 14.27 -20.21 -4.16
CA ALA A 450 14.86 -20.45 -5.48
C ALA A 450 15.35 -19.18 -6.19
N ASN A 451 14.80 -18.00 -5.83
CA ASN A 451 15.25 -16.71 -6.37
C ASN A 451 16.53 -16.17 -5.68
N LEU A 452 16.93 -16.76 -4.55
CA LEU A 452 18.08 -16.32 -3.75
C LEU A 452 19.28 -17.23 -3.88
N ILE A 453 19.08 -18.48 -4.29
CA ILE A 453 20.11 -19.52 -4.40
C ILE A 453 20.30 -19.83 -5.88
N ASP A 454 21.50 -19.64 -6.39
CA ASP A 454 21.85 -19.98 -7.76
C ASP A 454 22.03 -21.50 -7.90
N THR A 455 21.73 -22.04 -9.08
CA THR A 455 21.89 -23.49 -9.38
C THR A 455 23.33 -23.96 -9.20
N SER A 456 24.31 -23.10 -9.50
CA SER A 456 25.73 -23.35 -9.26
C SER A 456 26.06 -23.58 -7.78
N ASP A 457 25.36 -22.85 -6.88
CA ASP A 457 25.55 -22.99 -5.43
C ASP A 457 25.08 -24.37 -4.94
N ILE A 458 24.11 -24.99 -5.63
CA ILE A 458 23.56 -26.30 -5.29
C ILE A 458 24.50 -27.43 -5.69
N ILE A 459 25.09 -27.33 -6.89
CA ILE A 459 25.89 -28.41 -7.50
C ILE A 459 27.21 -28.63 -6.75
N TYR A 460 27.82 -27.59 -6.23
CA TYR A 460 29.14 -27.66 -5.60
C TYR A 460 29.11 -27.73 -4.06
N ARG A 461 27.94 -27.96 -3.50
CA ARG A 461 27.76 -27.93 -2.05
C ARG A 461 28.20 -29.23 -1.36
N GLU A 462 29.11 -29.14 -0.41
CA GLU A 462 29.33 -30.19 0.60
C GLU A 462 28.25 -30.09 1.70
N VAL A 463 27.57 -31.19 1.98
CA VAL A 463 26.58 -31.25 3.05
C VAL A 463 27.33 -31.33 4.40
N LYS A 464 27.35 -30.23 5.14
CA LYS A 464 27.89 -30.17 6.51
C LYS A 464 26.74 -29.96 7.50
N LYS A 465 26.74 -30.72 8.59
CA LYS A 465 25.89 -30.43 9.75
C LYS A 465 26.44 -29.18 10.44
N VAL A 466 25.64 -28.12 10.46
CA VAL A 466 26.02 -26.83 11.05
C VAL A 466 25.21 -26.55 12.30
N SER A 467 25.82 -26.06 13.34
CA SER A 467 25.22 -25.61 14.58
C SER A 467 25.28 -24.09 14.69
N TRP A 468 24.43 -23.49 15.54
CA TRP A 468 24.49 -22.07 15.86
C TRP A 468 25.90 -21.57 16.26
N LYS A 469 26.75 -22.49 16.81
CA LYS A 469 28.15 -22.19 17.14
C LYS A 469 29.01 -21.80 15.94
N GLN A 470 28.59 -22.19 14.74
CA GLN A 470 29.31 -21.88 13.50
C GLN A 470 28.82 -20.62 12.81
N LEU A 471 27.60 -20.14 13.18
CA LEU A 471 27.08 -18.91 12.63
C LEU A 471 27.77 -17.71 13.31
N TYR A 472 28.28 -16.78 12.50
CA TYR A 472 29.02 -15.60 12.94
C TYR A 472 30.19 -15.97 13.88
N ASN A 473 30.92 -17.05 13.57
CA ASN A 473 32.04 -17.58 14.36
C ASN A 473 31.67 -17.90 15.82
N GLY A 474 30.41 -18.27 16.07
CA GLY A 474 29.94 -18.63 17.39
C GLY A 474 29.74 -17.47 18.37
N ILE A 475 29.91 -16.24 17.91
CA ILE A 475 29.87 -15.03 18.76
C ILE A 475 28.48 -14.83 19.45
N LEU A 476 27.41 -15.29 18.82
CA LEU A 476 26.05 -15.23 19.39
C LEU A 476 25.80 -16.33 20.44
N CYS A 477 26.71 -17.28 20.58
CA CYS A 477 26.61 -18.39 21.53
C CYS A 477 27.55 -18.24 22.75
N THR A 478 28.47 -17.27 22.71
CA THR A 478 29.40 -17.03 23.81
C THR A 478 28.76 -16.25 24.95
N ASN A 479 29.19 -16.48 26.18
CA ASN A 479 28.82 -15.70 27.37
C ASN A 479 29.40 -14.25 27.33
N GLY A 480 29.73 -13.81 26.20
CA GLY A 480 30.46 -12.69 25.68
C GLY A 480 30.56 -11.43 26.53
N THR A 481 31.75 -11.16 26.88
CA THR A 481 32.27 -9.82 27.19
C THR A 481 32.40 -8.94 25.93
N GLU A 482 32.15 -9.48 24.73
CA GLU A 482 32.41 -8.83 23.44
C GLU A 482 31.22 -8.04 22.83
N PHE A 483 30.05 -8.09 23.48
CA PHE A 483 28.85 -7.31 23.06
C PHE A 483 28.46 -6.25 24.08
#